data_0ccd320a45b155f905e916355aac94ec
#
_entry.id   0ccd320a45b155f905e916355aac94ec
#
_cell.length_a   1.000
_cell.length_b   1.000
_cell.length_c   1.000
_cell.angle_alpha   90.00
_cell.angle_beta   90.00
_cell.angle_gamma   90.00
#
_symmetry.space_group_name_H-M   'P 1'
#
loop_
_entity.id
_entity.type
_entity.pdbx_description
1 polymer ?
#
loop_
_entity_poly.entity_id
_entity_poly.type
_entity_poly.pdbx_seq_one_letter_code
_entity_poly.pdbx_strand_id
1 'polypeptide(L)'
;MNLKRILILIACTFILNEGHAQASNWEILGPVAFPTNISGQINGIGRVCQIKFDPGNANTLYACSASGGFWKSMNAGVSWSLMGTDMLPSMATSSCCIDVTNSNIIYLSSGDPNYYGSDLGIWKTTNGGNTWNQINNGIGTKMAVELLMDPANNQVLIAATNSGLWKTTDAGATWTEKIIGNQFTDLQWQPLANSSIVYASSMNKFFRSTDKGDTWVEISSGFNNLLAGGTRISVSAANPAIVYVGTVNQEGTIFRSTDTGNHFTLQYNNPLNSLTGYDSTGGGQGNYNFCI
;
A
#
# COMPACT_ATOMS: atom_id res chain seq x y z
N MET A 1 36.34 -56.62 -46.64
CA MET A 1 35.56 -56.67 -45.37
C MET A 1 35.25 -55.25 -44.92
N ASN A 2 34.05 -54.76 -45.26
CA ASN A 2 33.63 -53.37 -45.13
C ASN A 2 32.97 -53.15 -43.76
N LEU A 3 33.61 -52.40 -42.90
CA LEU A 3 32.98 -51.94 -41.67
C LEU A 3 32.15 -50.63 -41.96
N LYS A 4 30.85 -50.76 -42.00
CA LYS A 4 29.95 -49.65 -42.04
C LYS A 4 29.95 -48.99 -40.67
N ARG A 5 30.44 -47.73 -40.56
CA ARG A 5 30.29 -46.89 -39.40
C ARG A 5 28.85 -46.41 -39.34
N ILE A 6 28.14 -46.82 -38.31
CA ILE A 6 26.82 -46.25 -37.96
C ILE A 6 27.07 -44.99 -37.23
N LEU A 7 26.74 -43.86 -37.84
CA LEU A 7 26.71 -42.54 -37.20
C LEU A 7 25.37 -42.40 -36.49
N ILE A 8 25.37 -42.50 -35.16
CA ILE A 8 24.18 -42.19 -34.37
C ILE A 8 24.16 -40.69 -34.19
N LEU A 9 23.26 -40.03 -34.90
CA LEU A 9 22.94 -38.62 -34.71
C LEU A 9 22.05 -38.51 -33.47
N ILE A 10 22.64 -38.14 -32.33
CA ILE A 10 21.84 -37.73 -31.15
C ILE A 10 21.36 -36.33 -31.43
N ALA A 11 20.12 -36.19 -31.88
CA ALA A 11 19.43 -34.93 -31.91
C ALA A 11 19.07 -34.56 -30.46
N CYS A 12 19.88 -33.74 -29.83
CA CYS A 12 19.49 -33.05 -28.63
C CYS A 12 18.39 -32.03 -29.01
N THR A 13 17.15 -32.44 -28.91
CA THR A 13 16.04 -31.51 -28.86
C THR A 13 16.14 -30.74 -27.53
N PHE A 14 16.74 -29.56 -27.55
CA PHE A 14 16.53 -28.58 -26.54
C PHE A 14 15.04 -28.21 -26.61
N ILE A 15 14.24 -28.79 -25.74
CA ILE A 15 12.93 -28.21 -25.41
C ILE A 15 13.25 -26.94 -24.68
N LEU A 16 13.29 -25.84 -25.41
CA LEU A 16 13.11 -24.51 -24.81
C LEU A 16 11.71 -24.54 -24.21
N ASN A 17 11.64 -24.86 -22.93
CA ASN A 17 10.50 -24.53 -22.12
C ASN A 17 10.50 -22.98 -22.09
N GLU A 18 9.93 -22.37 -23.14
CA GLU A 18 9.42 -21.04 -23.00
C GLU A 18 8.36 -21.15 -21.89
N GLY A 19 8.74 -20.72 -20.71
CA GLY A 19 7.79 -20.48 -19.63
C GLY A 19 6.88 -19.35 -20.09
N HIS A 20 5.93 -19.68 -20.96
CA HIS A 20 4.76 -18.84 -21.13
C HIS A 20 4.18 -18.76 -19.71
N ALA A 21 4.29 -17.60 -19.09
CA ALA A 21 3.44 -17.30 -17.97
C ALA A 21 2.04 -17.67 -18.45
N GLN A 22 1.53 -18.79 -17.94
CA GLN A 22 0.19 -19.24 -18.27
C GLN A 22 -0.68 -18.06 -17.92
N ALA A 23 -1.31 -17.44 -18.89
CA ALA A 23 -2.28 -16.41 -18.66
C ALA A 23 -3.36 -17.06 -17.81
N SER A 24 -3.16 -17.05 -16.49
CA SER A 24 -4.20 -17.42 -15.56
C SER A 24 -5.32 -16.45 -15.85
N ASN A 25 -6.48 -16.96 -16.18
CA ASN A 25 -7.66 -16.13 -16.30
C ASN A 25 -7.77 -15.34 -14.99
N TRP A 26 -7.64 -14.03 -15.07
CA TRP A 26 -7.84 -13.17 -13.91
C TRP A 26 -9.29 -13.34 -13.47
N GLU A 27 -9.48 -13.80 -12.25
CA GLU A 27 -10.79 -13.86 -11.62
C GLU A 27 -10.96 -12.66 -10.69
N ILE A 28 -12.16 -12.12 -10.67
CA ILE A 28 -12.51 -11.01 -9.77
C ILE A 28 -12.65 -11.59 -8.37
N LEU A 29 -11.68 -11.34 -7.48
CA LEU A 29 -11.70 -11.74 -6.07
C LEU A 29 -12.24 -10.64 -5.15
N GLY A 30 -12.29 -9.40 -5.63
CA GLY A 30 -12.74 -8.27 -4.82
C GLY A 30 -14.26 -8.22 -4.62
N PRO A 31 -14.74 -7.42 -3.66
CA PRO A 31 -16.17 -7.18 -3.52
C PRO A 31 -16.70 -6.51 -4.79
N VAL A 32 -17.70 -7.11 -5.43
CA VAL A 32 -18.23 -6.69 -6.74
C VAL A 32 -19.69 -6.21 -6.68
N ALA A 33 -20.35 -6.33 -5.52
CA ALA A 33 -21.74 -5.93 -5.36
C ALA A 33 -21.98 -5.25 -4.01
N PHE A 34 -22.83 -4.24 -4.00
CA PHE A 34 -23.33 -3.64 -2.76
C PHE A 34 -24.43 -4.51 -2.14
N PRO A 35 -24.65 -4.41 -0.82
CA PRO A 35 -25.87 -4.88 -0.18
C PRO A 35 -27.10 -4.27 -0.87
N THR A 36 -28.14 -5.09 -1.04
CA THR A 36 -29.32 -4.80 -1.88
C THR A 36 -30.21 -3.66 -1.42
N ASN A 37 -29.98 -3.05 -0.28
CA ASN A 37 -30.85 -2.07 0.35
C ASN A 37 -30.29 -0.63 0.43
N ILE A 38 -29.20 -0.34 -0.23
CA ILE A 38 -28.67 1.02 -0.31
C ILE A 38 -29.27 1.69 -1.54
N SER A 39 -30.24 2.57 -1.32
CA SER A 39 -30.92 3.29 -2.41
C SER A 39 -30.01 4.30 -3.08
N GLY A 40 -30.04 4.34 -4.41
CA GLY A 40 -29.43 5.37 -5.22
C GLY A 40 -27.98 5.14 -5.64
N GLN A 41 -27.41 3.99 -5.35
CA GLN A 41 -26.07 3.62 -5.81
C GLN A 41 -26.12 2.70 -7.04
N ILE A 42 -25.27 2.96 -8.00
CA ILE A 42 -25.03 2.06 -9.14
C ILE A 42 -24.25 0.84 -8.62
N ASN A 43 -24.56 -0.35 -9.12
CA ASN A 43 -23.86 -1.58 -8.75
C ASN A 43 -22.35 -1.42 -8.91
N GLY A 44 -21.59 -1.70 -7.84
CA GLY A 44 -20.15 -1.62 -7.78
C GLY A 44 -19.66 -0.90 -6.52
N ILE A 45 -18.51 -1.29 -6.02
CA ILE A 45 -17.94 -0.74 -4.80
C ILE A 45 -16.93 0.37 -5.06
N GLY A 46 -16.74 0.76 -6.34
CA GLY A 46 -15.72 1.73 -6.75
C GLY A 46 -14.31 1.17 -6.70
N ARG A 47 -13.33 2.07 -6.67
CA ARG A 47 -11.92 1.72 -6.62
C ARG A 47 -11.54 1.14 -5.26
N VAL A 48 -10.84 -0.01 -5.24
CA VAL A 48 -10.15 -0.53 -4.06
C VAL A 48 -8.85 0.24 -3.89
N CYS A 49 -8.70 0.90 -2.75
CA CYS A 49 -7.52 1.72 -2.41
C CYS A 49 -6.42 0.89 -1.74
N GLN A 50 -6.82 -0.09 -0.93
CA GLN A 50 -5.89 -0.91 -0.17
C GLN A 50 -6.47 -2.31 0.07
N ILE A 51 -5.59 -3.31 0.06
CA ILE A 51 -5.87 -4.67 0.53
C ILE A 51 -4.85 -5.02 1.61
N LYS A 52 -5.33 -5.54 2.74
CA LYS A 52 -4.47 -6.04 3.83
C LYS A 52 -4.86 -7.47 4.18
N PHE A 53 -3.86 -8.28 4.53
CA PHE A 53 -4.06 -9.59 5.12
C PHE A 53 -4.23 -9.45 6.63
N ASP A 54 -5.00 -10.35 7.21
CA ASP A 54 -5.05 -10.51 8.66
C ASP A 54 -3.70 -11.04 9.16
N PRO A 55 -3.08 -10.42 10.18
CA PRO A 55 -1.78 -10.85 10.69
C PRO A 55 -1.76 -12.30 11.22
N GLY A 56 -2.89 -12.81 11.69
CA GLY A 56 -3.03 -14.14 12.25
C GLY A 56 -3.62 -15.19 11.30
N ASN A 57 -4.17 -14.78 10.14
CA ASN A 57 -4.86 -15.68 9.22
C ASN A 57 -4.76 -15.25 7.76
N ALA A 58 -3.90 -15.91 7.00
CA ALA A 58 -3.67 -15.61 5.59
C ALA A 58 -4.91 -15.77 4.68
N ASN A 59 -5.95 -16.49 5.11
CA ASN A 59 -7.22 -16.60 4.39
C ASN A 59 -8.18 -15.44 4.64
N THR A 60 -7.85 -14.56 5.60
CA THR A 60 -8.65 -13.39 5.91
C THR A 60 -8.00 -12.15 5.28
N LEU A 61 -8.78 -11.46 4.45
CA LEU A 61 -8.37 -10.23 3.76
C LEU A 61 -9.34 -9.10 4.12
N TYR A 62 -8.80 -7.89 4.07
CA TYR A 62 -9.57 -6.66 4.23
C TYR A 62 -9.34 -5.76 3.02
N ALA A 63 -10.40 -5.10 2.56
CA ALA A 63 -10.33 -4.18 1.42
C ALA A 63 -10.97 -2.84 1.76
N CYS A 64 -10.21 -1.75 1.54
CA CYS A 64 -10.68 -0.38 1.62
C CYS A 64 -11.12 0.09 0.25
N SER A 65 -12.31 0.65 0.14
CA SER A 65 -12.82 1.20 -1.12
C SER A 65 -13.08 2.69 -1.01
N ALA A 66 -12.67 3.45 -2.01
CA ALA A 66 -12.81 4.90 -2.09
C ALA A 66 -14.26 5.40 -2.01
N SER A 67 -15.25 4.55 -2.29
CA SER A 67 -16.68 4.90 -2.26
C SER A 67 -17.57 3.76 -1.80
N GLY A 68 -17.03 2.56 -1.62
CA GLY A 68 -17.81 1.34 -1.36
C GLY A 68 -17.69 0.77 0.05
N GLY A 69 -17.01 1.45 0.97
CA GLY A 69 -16.90 1.01 2.34
C GLY A 69 -15.70 0.09 2.60
N PHE A 70 -15.70 -0.53 3.76
CA PHE A 70 -14.66 -1.44 4.24
C PHE A 70 -15.18 -2.88 4.27
N TRP A 71 -14.45 -3.78 3.64
CA TRP A 71 -14.87 -5.15 3.38
C TRP A 71 -13.91 -6.16 3.98
N LYS A 72 -14.47 -7.32 4.37
CA LYS A 72 -13.72 -8.47 4.88
C LYS A 72 -14.07 -9.73 4.11
N SER A 73 -13.05 -10.48 3.71
CA SER A 73 -13.15 -11.86 3.26
C SER A 73 -12.56 -12.79 4.32
N MET A 74 -13.18 -13.94 4.55
CA MET A 74 -12.66 -14.98 5.45
C MET A 74 -12.26 -16.27 4.70
N ASN A 75 -12.28 -16.23 3.37
CA ASN A 75 -12.05 -17.37 2.48
C ASN A 75 -11.18 -17.00 1.29
N ALA A 76 -10.07 -16.32 1.54
CA ALA A 76 -9.07 -15.93 0.56
C ALA A 76 -9.62 -15.11 -0.64
N GLY A 77 -10.64 -14.26 -0.39
CA GLY A 77 -11.23 -13.39 -1.40
C GLY A 77 -12.41 -13.97 -2.18
N VAL A 78 -12.81 -15.24 -1.91
CA VAL A 78 -13.92 -15.88 -2.63
C VAL A 78 -15.26 -15.20 -2.35
N SER A 79 -15.48 -14.74 -1.10
CA SER A 79 -16.64 -13.92 -0.75
C SER A 79 -16.27 -12.81 0.21
N TRP A 80 -17.07 -11.74 0.21
CA TRP A 80 -16.81 -10.52 0.97
C TRP A 80 -18.04 -10.06 1.72
N SER A 81 -17.82 -9.51 2.92
CA SER A 81 -18.86 -8.92 3.77
C SER A 81 -18.50 -7.48 4.13
N LEU A 82 -19.46 -6.59 4.08
CA LEU A 82 -19.30 -5.20 4.50
C LEU A 82 -19.16 -5.14 6.02
N MET A 83 -18.26 -4.28 6.51
CA MET A 83 -17.84 -4.21 7.92
C MET A 83 -18.48 -3.01 8.65
N GLY A 84 -19.80 -2.83 8.53
CA GLY A 84 -20.57 -1.81 9.26
C GLY A 84 -20.21 -0.35 8.89
N THR A 85 -19.50 -0.11 7.80
CA THR A 85 -19.15 1.24 7.36
C THR A 85 -20.29 1.97 6.65
N ASP A 86 -21.35 1.27 6.29
CA ASP A 86 -22.62 1.83 5.81
C ASP A 86 -23.36 2.64 6.88
N MET A 87 -23.01 2.45 8.16
CA MET A 87 -23.53 3.24 9.27
C MET A 87 -22.71 4.51 9.57
N LEU A 88 -21.58 4.70 8.89
CA LEU A 88 -20.73 5.88 9.04
C LEU A 88 -21.24 7.04 8.16
N PRO A 89 -20.92 8.30 8.52
CA PRO A 89 -21.32 9.46 7.72
C PRO A 89 -20.75 9.47 6.30
N SER A 90 -19.69 8.69 6.03
CA SER A 90 -19.13 8.44 4.70
C SER A 90 -18.68 7.00 4.60
N MET A 91 -18.95 6.37 3.46
CA MET A 91 -18.45 5.04 3.12
C MET A 91 -17.05 5.05 2.51
N ALA A 92 -16.49 6.24 2.21
CA ALA A 92 -15.16 6.33 1.65
C ALA A 92 -14.11 5.86 2.66
N THR A 93 -13.28 4.90 2.27
CA THR A 93 -12.20 4.35 3.10
C THR A 93 -10.89 4.30 2.31
N SER A 94 -9.82 4.80 2.91
CA SER A 94 -8.51 4.94 2.27
C SER A 94 -7.51 3.87 2.70
N SER A 95 -7.43 3.61 4.00
CA SER A 95 -6.43 2.72 4.58
C SER A 95 -6.95 2.04 5.85
N CYS A 96 -6.46 0.84 6.12
CA CYS A 96 -6.75 0.13 7.36
C CYS A 96 -5.50 -0.47 7.98
N CYS A 97 -5.55 -0.68 9.29
CA CYS A 97 -4.55 -1.40 10.06
C CYS A 97 -5.23 -2.35 11.04
N ILE A 98 -4.85 -3.61 11.02
CA ILE A 98 -5.40 -4.66 11.89
C ILE A 98 -4.42 -4.89 13.04
N ASP A 99 -4.92 -4.98 14.26
CA ASP A 99 -4.11 -5.27 15.44
C ASP A 99 -3.50 -6.67 15.32
N VAL A 100 -2.16 -6.74 15.47
CA VAL A 100 -1.38 -7.97 15.31
C VAL A 100 -1.69 -9.01 16.38
N THR A 101 -2.32 -8.62 17.48
CA THR A 101 -2.67 -9.51 18.61
C THR A 101 -4.15 -9.86 18.69
N ASN A 102 -5.02 -9.05 18.02
CA ASN A 102 -6.46 -9.23 18.07
C ASN A 102 -7.14 -8.63 16.83
N SER A 103 -7.48 -9.45 15.87
CA SER A 103 -8.13 -9.05 14.60
C SER A 103 -9.54 -8.43 14.77
N ASN A 104 -10.11 -8.41 15.98
CA ASN A 104 -11.31 -7.63 16.26
C ASN A 104 -11.03 -6.14 16.46
N ILE A 105 -9.77 -5.78 16.69
CA ILE A 105 -9.34 -4.38 16.78
C ILE A 105 -8.81 -3.94 15.41
N ILE A 106 -9.50 -3.00 14.80
CA ILE A 106 -9.14 -2.49 13.47
C ILE A 106 -9.19 -0.96 13.52
N TYR A 107 -8.20 -0.35 12.90
CA TYR A 107 -8.12 1.09 12.65
C TYR A 107 -8.42 1.33 11.18
N LEU A 108 -9.26 2.32 10.88
CA LEU A 108 -9.73 2.62 9.55
C LEU A 108 -9.65 4.12 9.30
N SER A 109 -9.03 4.53 8.21
CA SER A 109 -9.07 5.91 7.75
C SER A 109 -10.21 6.11 6.75
N SER A 110 -11.01 7.15 6.95
CA SER A 110 -12.01 7.57 5.99
C SER A 110 -11.44 8.50 4.93
N GLY A 111 -12.03 8.50 3.75
CA GLY A 111 -11.67 9.39 2.64
C GLY A 111 -11.26 8.64 1.37
N ASP A 112 -11.09 9.41 0.30
CA ASP A 112 -10.56 8.94 -0.99
C ASP A 112 -9.16 9.53 -1.21
N PRO A 113 -8.09 8.71 -1.33
CA PRO A 113 -6.72 9.21 -1.53
C PRO A 113 -6.53 10.09 -2.78
N ASN A 114 -7.46 10.03 -3.73
CA ASN A 114 -7.39 10.80 -4.98
C ASN A 114 -8.47 11.89 -5.08
N TYR A 115 -9.33 12.02 -4.08
CA TYR A 115 -10.40 13.02 -4.08
C TYR A 115 -10.57 13.62 -2.67
N TYR A 116 -10.31 14.91 -2.53
CA TYR A 116 -10.44 15.62 -1.26
C TYR A 116 -11.89 15.98 -0.97
N GLY A 117 -12.29 15.91 0.32
CA GLY A 117 -13.57 16.48 0.78
C GLY A 117 -14.52 15.53 1.51
N SER A 118 -14.16 14.26 1.68
CA SER A 118 -14.92 13.30 2.50
C SER A 118 -14.13 12.80 3.70
N ASP A 119 -13.13 13.58 4.13
CA ASP A 119 -12.20 13.21 5.20
C ASP A 119 -12.90 13.34 6.56
N LEU A 120 -13.09 12.22 7.25
CA LEU A 120 -13.68 12.16 8.58
C LEU A 120 -12.69 11.67 9.64
N GLY A 121 -11.40 11.55 9.26
CA GLY A 121 -10.32 11.14 10.13
C GLY A 121 -10.25 9.61 10.29
N ILE A 122 -9.80 9.19 11.48
CA ILE A 122 -9.52 7.80 11.81
C ILE A 122 -10.60 7.25 12.74
N TRP A 123 -11.02 6.03 12.45
CA TRP A 123 -12.01 5.26 13.19
C TRP A 123 -11.37 4.00 13.77
N LYS A 124 -11.89 3.54 14.90
CA LYS A 124 -11.47 2.31 15.56
C LYS A 124 -12.67 1.45 15.87
N THR A 125 -12.57 0.17 15.58
CA THR A 125 -13.46 -0.86 16.10
C THR A 125 -12.71 -1.75 17.10
N THR A 126 -13.42 -2.32 18.06
CA THR A 126 -12.93 -3.35 18.98
C THR A 126 -13.76 -4.62 18.94
N ASN A 127 -14.73 -4.68 18.01
CA ASN A 127 -15.67 -5.79 17.87
C ASN A 127 -15.80 -6.26 16.41
N GLY A 128 -14.68 -6.21 15.67
CA GLY A 128 -14.61 -6.75 14.33
C GLY A 128 -15.45 -5.98 13.30
N GLY A 129 -15.63 -4.66 13.47
CA GLY A 129 -16.35 -3.81 12.52
C GLY A 129 -17.85 -3.69 12.75
N ASN A 130 -18.40 -4.28 13.84
CA ASN A 130 -19.82 -4.12 14.15
C ASN A 130 -20.17 -2.70 14.59
N THR A 131 -19.25 -2.03 15.29
CA THR A 131 -19.36 -0.61 15.65
C THR A 131 -18.01 0.10 15.51
N TRP A 132 -18.05 1.40 15.19
CA TRP A 132 -16.89 2.21 14.96
C TRP A 132 -16.94 3.48 15.82
N ASN A 133 -15.80 3.88 16.39
CA ASN A 133 -15.64 5.11 17.16
C ASN A 133 -14.54 5.97 16.54
N GLN A 134 -14.77 7.26 16.44
CA GLN A 134 -13.72 8.20 16.01
C GLN A 134 -12.61 8.31 17.06
N ILE A 135 -11.36 8.38 16.60
CA ILE A 135 -10.16 8.53 17.41
C ILE A 135 -9.30 9.69 16.88
N ASN A 136 -9.91 10.85 16.72
CA ASN A 136 -9.35 12.01 16.02
C ASN A 136 -8.65 13.03 16.93
N ASN A 137 -8.48 12.74 18.22
CA ASN A 137 -7.88 13.68 19.17
C ASN A 137 -6.42 13.99 18.79
N GLY A 138 -6.14 15.25 18.47
CA GLY A 138 -4.86 15.74 17.95
C GLY A 138 -4.80 15.76 16.42
N ILE A 139 -5.14 14.67 15.74
CA ILE A 139 -5.02 14.54 14.27
C ILE A 139 -6.17 15.24 13.51
N GLY A 140 -7.33 15.42 14.15
CA GLY A 140 -8.51 15.99 13.50
C GLY A 140 -9.10 15.05 12.42
N THR A 141 -9.70 15.62 11.39
CA THR A 141 -10.36 14.88 10.32
C THR A 141 -9.44 14.50 9.16
N LYS A 142 -8.12 14.54 9.36
CA LYS A 142 -7.16 14.22 8.29
C LYS A 142 -7.32 12.77 7.82
N MET A 143 -7.33 12.58 6.51
CA MET A 143 -7.30 11.27 5.89
C MET A 143 -5.89 10.70 5.92
N ALA A 144 -5.72 9.48 6.41
CA ALA A 144 -4.48 8.73 6.25
C ALA A 144 -4.51 7.91 4.96
N VAL A 145 -3.50 8.10 4.11
CA VAL A 145 -3.28 7.26 2.92
C VAL A 145 -2.70 5.91 3.32
N GLU A 146 -1.99 5.87 4.45
CA GLU A 146 -1.46 4.63 5.03
C GLU A 146 -1.49 4.72 6.56
N LEU A 147 -1.94 3.62 7.19
CA LEU A 147 -1.90 3.38 8.63
C LEU A 147 -0.99 2.19 8.91
N LEU A 148 0.00 2.37 9.76
CA LEU A 148 0.88 1.28 10.22
C LEU A 148 0.86 1.16 11.74
N MET A 149 0.81 -0.08 12.23
CA MET A 149 1.04 -0.42 13.63
C MET A 149 2.48 -0.91 13.82
N ASP A 150 3.10 -0.59 14.95
CA ASP A 150 4.35 -1.23 15.35
C ASP A 150 4.11 -2.73 15.57
N PRO A 151 4.78 -3.63 14.83
CA PRO A 151 4.54 -5.07 14.95
C PRO A 151 4.91 -5.64 16.34
N ALA A 152 5.68 -4.90 17.14
CA ALA A 152 6.08 -5.28 18.49
C ALA A 152 5.27 -4.57 19.59
N ASN A 153 4.45 -3.56 19.25
CA ASN A 153 3.67 -2.80 20.23
C ASN A 153 2.39 -2.23 19.60
N ASN A 154 1.26 -2.88 19.83
CA ASN A 154 -0.04 -2.49 19.29
C ASN A 154 -0.60 -1.15 19.82
N GLN A 155 0.07 -0.52 20.78
CA GLN A 155 -0.28 0.84 21.24
C GLN A 155 0.29 1.93 20.31
N VAL A 156 1.30 1.56 19.48
CA VAL A 156 2.00 2.50 18.61
C VAL A 156 1.49 2.36 17.18
N LEU A 157 0.94 3.45 16.63
CA LEU A 157 0.58 3.55 15.23
C LEU A 157 1.18 4.83 14.61
N ILE A 158 1.42 4.76 13.32
CA ILE A 158 1.83 5.91 12.49
C ILE A 158 0.81 6.08 11.39
N ALA A 159 0.41 7.31 11.13
CA ALA A 159 -0.50 7.71 10.06
C ALA A 159 0.22 8.64 9.08
N ALA A 160 0.36 8.21 7.83
CA ALA A 160 0.77 9.06 6.72
C ALA A 160 -0.47 9.74 6.15
N THR A 161 -0.60 11.05 6.33
CA THR A 161 -1.81 11.78 5.95
C THR A 161 -1.59 12.71 4.76
N ASN A 162 -2.69 13.20 4.21
CA ASN A 162 -2.68 14.24 3.19
C ASN A 162 -2.08 15.59 3.66
N SER A 163 -1.70 15.71 4.94
CA SER A 163 -1.22 16.97 5.52
C SER A 163 -0.26 16.76 6.71
N GLY A 164 0.57 15.73 6.68
CA GLY A 164 1.59 15.47 7.69
C GLY A 164 1.72 14.00 8.08
N LEU A 165 2.75 13.69 8.87
CA LEU A 165 2.92 12.40 9.57
C LEU A 165 2.49 12.54 11.03
N TRP A 166 1.73 11.58 11.49
CA TRP A 166 1.18 11.55 12.86
C TRP A 166 1.52 10.23 13.53
N LYS A 167 1.75 10.26 14.83
CA LYS A 167 2.02 9.08 15.65
C LYS A 167 1.16 9.09 16.91
N THR A 168 0.68 7.91 17.27
CA THR A 168 0.09 7.63 18.59
C THR A 168 0.94 6.60 19.33
N THR A 169 0.91 6.64 20.65
CA THR A 169 1.52 5.65 21.56
C THR A 169 0.52 5.10 22.57
N ASP A 170 -0.75 5.40 22.38
CA ASP A 170 -1.88 5.04 23.26
C ASP A 170 -3.06 4.45 22.45
N ALA A 171 -2.75 3.67 21.39
CA ALA A 171 -3.73 2.99 20.55
C ALA A 171 -4.77 3.95 19.93
N GLY A 172 -4.34 5.16 19.57
CA GLY A 172 -5.16 6.16 18.90
C GLY A 172 -5.95 7.08 19.84
N ALA A 173 -5.79 6.99 21.17
CA ALA A 173 -6.47 7.89 22.07
C ALA A 173 -6.00 9.35 21.89
N THR A 174 -4.70 9.54 21.61
CA THR A 174 -4.13 10.84 21.24
C THR A 174 -3.13 10.67 20.07
N TRP A 175 -3.07 11.69 19.21
CA TRP A 175 -2.13 11.74 18.08
C TRP A 175 -1.25 12.98 18.16
N THR A 176 0.03 12.79 17.87
CA THR A 176 1.04 13.86 17.83
C THR A 176 1.62 13.97 16.42
N GLU A 177 1.67 15.18 15.90
CA GLU A 177 2.28 15.47 14.61
C GLU A 177 3.81 15.32 14.68
N LYS A 178 4.38 14.58 13.74
CA LYS A 178 5.82 14.33 13.62
C LYS A 178 6.47 15.08 12.46
N ILE A 179 5.74 15.24 11.36
CA ILE A 179 6.14 16.09 10.23
C ILE A 179 4.94 16.90 9.78
N ILE A 180 5.13 18.21 9.64
CA ILE A 180 4.08 19.18 9.28
C ILE A 180 4.04 19.39 7.76
N GLY A 181 2.84 19.53 7.20
CA GLY A 181 2.60 20.20 5.92
C GLY A 181 3.01 19.44 4.65
N ASN A 182 3.41 18.18 4.73
CA ASN A 182 3.67 17.35 3.55
C ASN A 182 2.46 16.46 3.25
N GLN A 183 2.11 16.34 1.98
CA GLN A 183 1.15 15.35 1.51
C GLN A 183 1.89 14.02 1.36
N PHE A 184 1.68 13.10 2.31
CA PHE A 184 2.27 11.78 2.27
C PHE A 184 1.52 10.86 1.31
N THR A 185 2.24 9.90 0.73
CA THR A 185 1.74 9.00 -0.29
C THR A 185 1.98 7.53 0.03
N ASP A 186 2.94 7.24 0.91
CA ASP A 186 3.23 5.87 1.35
C ASP A 186 3.99 5.85 2.69
N LEU A 187 3.91 4.70 3.38
CA LEU A 187 4.54 4.46 4.67
C LEU A 187 4.82 2.96 4.81
N GLN A 188 6.07 2.58 5.16
CA GLN A 188 6.48 1.18 5.26
C GLN A 188 7.40 0.94 6.47
N TRP A 189 7.16 -0.15 7.22
CA TRP A 189 8.13 -0.68 8.15
C TRP A 189 9.22 -1.45 7.42
N GLN A 190 10.45 -1.39 7.93
CA GLN A 190 11.44 -2.37 7.56
C GLN A 190 10.98 -3.76 8.04
N PRO A 191 10.91 -4.79 7.17
CA PRO A 191 10.32 -6.09 7.48
C PRO A 191 11.26 -6.97 8.32
N LEU A 192 11.68 -6.49 9.48
CA LEU A 192 12.42 -7.22 10.50
C LEU A 192 11.64 -7.21 11.81
N ALA A 193 11.61 -8.34 12.49
CA ALA A 193 11.11 -8.40 13.86
C ALA A 193 11.89 -7.41 14.72
N ASN A 194 11.21 -6.54 15.44
CA ASN A 194 11.81 -5.50 16.31
C ASN A 194 12.60 -4.39 15.56
N SER A 195 12.40 -4.21 14.25
CA SER A 195 13.00 -3.07 13.57
C SER A 195 12.49 -1.75 14.16
N SER A 196 13.40 -0.79 14.30
CA SER A 196 13.05 0.61 14.60
C SER A 196 12.96 1.48 13.35
N ILE A 197 13.22 0.91 12.18
CA ILE A 197 13.29 1.67 10.92
C ILE A 197 11.91 1.72 10.26
N VAL A 198 11.50 2.94 9.95
CA VAL A 198 10.28 3.25 9.21
C VAL A 198 10.61 4.20 8.06
N TYR A 199 9.99 3.99 6.93
CA TYR A 199 10.13 4.82 5.75
C TYR A 199 8.80 5.50 5.45
N ALA A 200 8.85 6.76 5.03
CA ALA A 200 7.70 7.51 4.56
C ALA A 200 8.05 8.27 3.27
N SER A 201 7.10 8.36 2.37
CA SER A 201 7.24 9.18 1.18
C SER A 201 6.09 10.15 1.02
N SER A 202 6.38 11.30 0.44
CA SER A 202 5.42 12.32 0.05
C SER A 202 5.41 12.50 -1.46
N MET A 203 4.71 13.49 -1.96
CA MET A 203 4.65 13.79 -3.39
C MET A 203 6.03 13.95 -4.04
N ASN A 204 7.03 14.43 -3.29
CA ASN A 204 8.37 14.73 -3.83
C ASN A 204 9.51 14.53 -2.83
N LYS A 205 9.27 13.86 -1.71
CA LYS A 205 10.28 13.64 -0.67
C LYS A 205 10.23 12.22 -0.13
N PHE A 206 11.37 11.75 0.35
CA PHE A 206 11.51 10.50 1.06
C PHE A 206 12.09 10.76 2.45
N PHE A 207 11.51 10.12 3.45
CA PHE A 207 11.90 10.26 4.84
C PHE A 207 12.21 8.91 5.46
N ARG A 208 13.14 8.91 6.39
CA ARG A 208 13.54 7.74 7.16
C ARG A 208 13.55 8.06 8.64
N SER A 209 12.98 7.19 9.43
CA SER A 209 13.09 7.15 10.89
C SER A 209 13.91 5.93 11.33
N THR A 210 14.65 6.05 12.42
CA THR A 210 15.39 4.95 13.08
C THR A 210 14.92 4.69 14.50
N ASP A 211 13.87 5.37 14.93
CA ASP A 211 13.33 5.37 16.29
C ASP A 211 11.80 5.17 16.30
N LYS A 212 11.32 4.28 15.39
CA LYS A 212 9.89 3.92 15.29
C LYS A 212 8.98 5.12 14.99
N GLY A 213 9.48 6.11 14.24
CA GLY A 213 8.73 7.27 13.81
C GLY A 213 8.66 8.41 14.85
N ASP A 214 9.54 8.42 15.85
CA ASP A 214 9.62 9.56 16.78
C ASP A 214 10.32 10.75 16.14
N THR A 215 11.42 10.51 15.41
CA THR A 215 12.11 11.52 14.62
C THR A 215 12.29 11.05 13.18
N TRP A 216 12.38 12.00 12.25
CA TRP A 216 12.43 11.74 10.83
C TRP A 216 13.52 12.57 10.16
N VAL A 217 14.28 11.96 9.27
CA VAL A 217 15.29 12.59 8.46
C VAL A 217 14.85 12.53 7.00
N GLU A 218 14.85 13.65 6.31
CA GLU A 218 14.65 13.70 4.86
C GLU A 218 15.93 13.18 4.16
N ILE A 219 15.79 12.18 3.31
CA ILE A 219 16.87 11.62 2.51
C ILE A 219 16.72 12.13 1.07
N SER A 220 17.66 12.96 0.64
CA SER A 220 17.72 13.47 -0.73
C SER A 220 18.81 12.81 -1.57
N SER A 221 19.70 12.04 -0.93
CA SER A 221 20.90 11.45 -1.54
C SER A 221 20.54 10.41 -2.61
N GLY A 222 20.95 10.68 -3.84
CA GLY A 222 20.79 9.82 -5.00
C GLY A 222 19.48 10.00 -5.79
N PHE A 223 18.54 10.82 -5.32
CA PHE A 223 17.29 11.06 -6.05
C PHE A 223 17.41 12.10 -7.19
N ASN A 224 18.44 12.96 -7.16
CA ASN A 224 18.73 13.94 -8.21
C ASN A 224 17.53 14.83 -8.58
N ASN A 225 16.68 15.18 -7.61
CA ASN A 225 15.43 15.95 -7.77
C ASN A 225 14.38 15.28 -8.69
N LEU A 226 14.46 13.97 -8.88
CA LEU A 226 13.52 13.23 -9.74
C LEU A 226 12.28 12.71 -9.00
N LEU A 227 12.17 12.88 -7.68
CA LEU A 227 10.95 12.54 -6.94
C LEU A 227 9.85 13.55 -7.28
N ALA A 228 8.77 13.09 -7.87
CA ALA A 228 7.64 13.93 -8.25
C ALA A 228 6.36 13.11 -8.49
N GLY A 229 5.20 13.73 -8.34
CA GLY A 229 3.91 13.15 -8.69
C GLY A 229 3.40 12.06 -7.75
N GLY A 230 3.98 11.93 -6.58
CA GLY A 230 3.71 10.85 -5.62
C GLY A 230 4.74 9.72 -5.73
N THR A 231 5.04 9.13 -4.61
CA THR A 231 6.05 8.07 -4.50
C THR A 231 5.50 6.85 -3.79
N ARG A 232 6.04 5.67 -4.11
CA ARG A 232 5.72 4.40 -3.46
C ARG A 232 7.00 3.74 -2.98
N ILE A 233 6.91 3.03 -1.87
CA ILE A 233 8.04 2.39 -1.19
C ILE A 233 7.82 0.88 -1.21
N SER A 234 8.87 0.13 -1.52
CA SER A 234 8.89 -1.31 -1.32
C SER A 234 10.17 -1.71 -0.61
N VAL A 235 10.05 -2.55 0.41
CA VAL A 235 11.18 -3.06 1.18
C VAL A 235 11.27 -4.57 1.01
N SER A 236 12.43 -5.08 0.63
CA SER A 236 12.62 -6.51 0.42
C SER A 236 12.58 -7.26 1.75
N ALA A 237 11.67 -8.22 1.89
CA ALA A 237 11.64 -9.10 3.05
C ALA A 237 12.83 -10.07 3.08
N ALA A 238 13.36 -10.47 1.91
CA ALA A 238 14.51 -11.36 1.81
C ALA A 238 15.83 -10.65 2.15
N ASN A 239 15.91 -9.33 1.91
CA ASN A 239 17.06 -8.50 2.30
C ASN A 239 16.56 -7.11 2.71
N PRO A 240 16.29 -6.88 3.99
CA PRO A 240 15.71 -5.63 4.48
C PRO A 240 16.60 -4.38 4.36
N ALA A 241 17.85 -4.54 3.93
CA ALA A 241 18.71 -3.42 3.55
C ALA A 241 18.34 -2.85 2.16
N ILE A 242 17.62 -3.62 1.34
CA ILE A 242 17.18 -3.20 0.01
C ILE A 242 15.83 -2.49 0.11
N VAL A 243 15.84 -1.23 -0.30
CA VAL A 243 14.64 -0.39 -0.38
C VAL A 243 14.50 0.12 -1.81
N TYR A 244 13.31 -0.01 -2.37
CA TYR A 244 12.96 0.59 -3.65
C TYR A 244 12.04 1.79 -3.42
N VAL A 245 12.22 2.81 -4.22
CA VAL A 245 11.33 3.97 -4.30
C VAL A 245 10.96 4.19 -5.76
N GLY A 246 9.68 4.08 -6.06
CA GLY A 246 9.13 4.42 -7.36
C GLY A 246 8.41 5.76 -7.32
N THR A 247 8.47 6.53 -8.38
CA THR A 247 7.78 7.82 -8.50
C THR A 247 6.92 7.85 -9.75
N VAL A 248 5.74 8.48 -9.62
CA VAL A 248 4.76 8.63 -10.70
C VAL A 248 4.95 9.94 -11.49
N ASN A 249 6.19 10.41 -11.64
CA ASN A 249 6.46 11.43 -12.64
C ASN A 249 6.05 10.94 -14.04
N GLN A 250 6.07 11.81 -15.03
CA GLN A 250 5.58 11.51 -16.41
C GLN A 250 6.14 10.22 -17.02
N GLU A 251 7.31 9.78 -16.57
CA GLU A 251 8.04 8.65 -17.15
C GLU A 251 8.03 7.41 -16.26
N GLY A 252 7.72 7.59 -14.96
CA GLY A 252 7.92 6.56 -13.94
C GLY A 252 9.41 6.29 -13.70
N THR A 253 9.88 6.56 -12.51
CA THR A 253 11.30 6.40 -12.16
C THR A 253 11.43 5.43 -10.98
N ILE A 254 12.40 4.54 -11.02
CA ILE A 254 12.69 3.60 -9.93
C ILE A 254 14.09 3.83 -9.39
N PHE A 255 14.18 3.98 -8.09
CA PHE A 255 15.40 4.07 -7.32
C PHE A 255 15.57 2.86 -6.41
N ARG A 256 16.79 2.52 -6.10
CA ARG A 256 17.16 1.43 -5.19
C ARG A 256 18.21 1.89 -4.19
N SER A 257 17.98 1.57 -2.93
CA SER A 257 18.97 1.61 -1.86
C SER A 257 19.43 0.19 -1.51
N THR A 258 20.68 0.04 -1.10
CA THR A 258 21.24 -1.21 -0.53
C THR A 258 21.78 -1.01 0.89
N ASP A 259 21.54 0.17 1.46
CA ASP A 259 22.05 0.60 2.76
C ASP A 259 20.93 1.10 3.69
N THR A 260 19.79 0.37 3.67
CA THR A 260 18.62 0.69 4.49
C THR A 260 18.05 2.09 4.27
N GLY A 261 18.05 2.56 3.02
CA GLY A 261 17.41 3.83 2.65
C GLY A 261 18.24 5.09 2.96
N ASN A 262 19.55 4.98 3.18
CA ASN A 262 20.41 6.16 3.41
C ASN A 262 20.86 6.81 2.11
N HIS A 263 21.10 6.01 1.06
CA HIS A 263 21.48 6.48 -0.27
C HIS A 263 20.75 5.69 -1.33
N PHE A 264 20.35 6.35 -2.41
CA PHE A 264 19.63 5.74 -3.52
C PHE A 264 20.42 5.85 -4.82
N THR A 265 20.25 4.87 -5.69
CA THR A 265 20.77 4.85 -7.07
C THR A 265 19.61 4.68 -8.04
N LEU A 266 19.67 5.42 -9.13
CA LEU A 266 18.70 5.32 -10.21
C LEU A 266 18.80 3.93 -10.86
N GLN A 267 17.67 3.23 -10.98
CA GLN A 267 17.58 1.93 -11.63
C GLN A 267 16.84 2.01 -12.96
N TYR A 268 15.81 2.84 -13.04
CA TYR A 268 15.00 3.01 -14.23
C TYR A 268 14.54 4.46 -14.39
N ASN A 269 14.74 5.00 -15.57
CA ASN A 269 14.20 6.27 -16.03
C ASN A 269 14.25 6.28 -17.57
N ASN A 270 13.21 5.77 -18.23
CA ASN A 270 13.20 5.67 -19.69
C ASN A 270 11.97 6.40 -20.26
N PRO A 271 12.17 7.59 -20.85
CA PRO A 271 11.09 8.39 -21.42
C PRO A 271 10.38 7.73 -22.63
N LEU A 272 11.04 6.78 -23.28
CA LEU A 272 10.47 6.08 -24.44
C LEU A 272 9.56 4.90 -24.05
N ASN A 273 9.68 4.41 -22.80
CA ASN A 273 8.89 3.31 -22.26
C ASN A 273 8.40 3.67 -20.86
N SER A 274 7.47 4.61 -20.78
CA SER A 274 6.93 5.07 -19.49
C SER A 274 6.27 3.94 -18.70
N LEU A 275 6.69 3.71 -17.45
CA LEU A 275 6.07 2.78 -16.52
C LEU A 275 4.67 3.23 -16.08
N THR A 276 4.36 4.51 -16.22
CA THR A 276 3.10 5.11 -15.78
C THR A 276 2.07 5.22 -16.89
N GLY A 277 2.42 4.76 -18.11
CA GLY A 277 1.53 4.81 -19.28
C GLY A 277 1.35 6.22 -19.84
N TYR A 278 2.18 7.20 -19.47
CA TYR A 278 2.21 8.50 -20.12
C TYR A 278 2.79 8.35 -21.52
N ASP A 279 2.05 8.80 -22.50
CA ASP A 279 2.50 8.95 -23.89
C ASP A 279 2.76 10.43 -24.23
N SER A 280 3.17 10.69 -25.47
CA SER A 280 3.41 12.06 -25.95
C SER A 280 2.15 12.95 -25.93
N THR A 281 0.96 12.40 -25.70
CA THR A 281 -0.32 13.12 -25.60
C THR A 281 -0.70 13.46 -24.15
N GLY A 282 0.09 13.04 -23.16
CA GLY A 282 -0.08 13.39 -21.74
C GLY A 282 -1.13 12.57 -20.99
N GLY A 283 -1.58 11.44 -21.54
CA GLY A 283 -2.67 10.62 -21.01
C GLY A 283 -2.20 9.43 -20.16
N GLY A 284 -1.53 9.62 -19.02
CA GLY A 284 -1.16 8.52 -18.14
C GLY A 284 -2.04 8.40 -16.89
N GLN A 285 -2.15 7.20 -16.33
CA GLN A 285 -2.91 6.92 -15.10
C GLN A 285 -2.02 6.50 -13.92
N GLY A 286 -0.75 6.86 -13.94
CA GLY A 286 0.21 6.50 -12.90
C GLY A 286 -0.21 6.90 -11.48
N ASN A 287 -0.93 8.02 -11.34
CA ASN A 287 -1.44 8.46 -10.04
C ASN A 287 -2.45 7.49 -9.41
N TYR A 288 -3.14 6.69 -10.23
CA TYR A 288 -4.17 5.77 -9.77
C TYR A 288 -3.69 4.32 -9.65
N ASN A 289 -2.75 3.90 -10.47
CA ASN A 289 -2.42 2.49 -10.69
C ASN A 289 -0.96 2.14 -10.37
N PHE A 290 -0.18 3.07 -9.83
CA PHE A 290 1.23 2.83 -9.57
C PHE A 290 1.44 2.13 -8.21
N CYS A 291 2.02 0.92 -8.25
CA CYS A 291 2.54 0.18 -7.09
C CYS A 291 3.88 -0.46 -7.43
N ILE A 292 4.71 -0.74 -6.44
CA ILE A 292 6.01 -1.41 -6.57
C ILE A 292 6.18 -2.51 -5.53
#